data_e169cbbd9f42073d2fa03075d41d4825
#
_entry.id   e169cbbd9f42073d2fa03075d41d4825
#
_cell.length_a   1.000
_cell.length_b   1.000
_cell.length_c   1.000
_cell.angle_alpha   90.00
_cell.angle_beta   90.00
_cell.angle_gamma   90.00
#
_symmetry.space_group_name_H-M   'P 1'
#
loop_
_entity.id
_entity.type
_entity.pdbx_description
1 polymer ?
#
loop_
_entity_poly.entity_id
_entity_poly.type
_entity_poly.pdbx_seq_one_letter_code
_entity_poly.pdbx_strand_id
1 'polypeptide(L)'
;VVPPRVVLVTKHTSYHELVAQQRNDEARRLLLERNIAVSDSKTSRDEHECTLEQVQAALRELGAQVQVVGIPHQPFSVRGVSLVVTVGGDGTLLAASHQCDAHTPVLGINSAPSTSVGFFCGLKPGRRLCANLRQALEGNMPSVALARMEVRLNRRLISRRVLNEALFCHASPAATSRYIVQIGKGLENHKSSGFWIGPAAGSTAAQHSAGGKILPMTSKRLQFVVREPYTLTGRLRFSRVLVREGDSLVVYNKMSEAKLFLDGPHYVVDIGPGARLRFSLSSEPLHVLGIKANRGRSRSGRVP
;
A
#
# COMPACT_ATOMS: atom_id res chain seq x y z
N VAL A 1 -24.58 -22.99 -12.85
CA VAL A 1 -23.96 -21.80 -12.23
C VAL A 1 -22.55 -21.67 -12.78
N VAL A 2 -22.19 -20.49 -13.32
CA VAL A 2 -20.84 -20.23 -13.81
C VAL A 2 -19.90 -20.18 -12.61
N PRO A 3 -18.77 -20.91 -12.63
CA PRO A 3 -17.84 -20.90 -11.51
C PRO A 3 -17.24 -19.49 -11.29
N PRO A 4 -17.11 -19.04 -10.03
CA PRO A 4 -16.54 -17.73 -9.74
C PRO A 4 -15.07 -17.67 -10.15
N ARG A 5 -14.67 -16.60 -10.84
CA ARG A 5 -13.28 -16.36 -11.23
C ARG A 5 -12.55 -15.59 -10.13
N VAL A 6 -11.47 -16.14 -9.64
CA VAL A 6 -10.67 -15.56 -8.56
C VAL A 6 -9.23 -15.34 -9.03
N VAL A 7 -8.70 -14.15 -8.78
CA VAL A 7 -7.25 -13.90 -8.88
C VAL A 7 -6.66 -14.04 -7.48
N LEU A 8 -5.77 -15.00 -7.32
CA LEU A 8 -5.05 -15.25 -6.07
C LEU A 8 -3.65 -14.65 -6.18
N VAL A 9 -3.45 -13.53 -5.49
CA VAL A 9 -2.18 -12.80 -5.50
C VAL A 9 -1.35 -13.23 -4.30
N THR A 10 -0.12 -13.65 -4.55
CA THR A 10 0.85 -14.03 -3.51
C THR A 10 2.15 -13.25 -3.66
N LYS A 11 2.92 -13.13 -2.59
CA LYS A 11 4.25 -12.50 -2.61
C LYS A 11 5.35 -13.55 -2.67
N HIS A 12 6.51 -13.18 -3.21
CA HIS A 12 7.74 -13.87 -2.87
C HIS A 12 8.12 -13.53 -1.43
N THR A 13 8.48 -14.52 -0.64
CA THR A 13 8.93 -14.27 0.74
C THR A 13 10.36 -13.74 0.74
N SER A 14 10.72 -12.92 1.74
CA SER A 14 12.10 -12.45 1.91
C SER A 14 13.11 -13.58 1.96
N TYR A 15 12.72 -14.74 2.53
CA TYR A 15 13.53 -15.95 2.50
C TYR A 15 13.83 -16.42 1.07
N HIS A 16 12.82 -16.42 0.20
CA HIS A 16 12.99 -16.83 -1.19
C HIS A 16 13.92 -15.87 -1.95
N GLU A 17 13.74 -14.56 -1.74
CA GLU A 17 14.60 -13.54 -2.35
C GLU A 17 16.05 -13.64 -1.86
N LEU A 18 16.26 -13.79 -0.54
CA LEU A 18 17.61 -13.80 0.05
C LEU A 18 18.37 -15.11 -0.19
N VAL A 19 17.67 -16.25 -0.18
CA VAL A 19 18.32 -17.58 -0.16
C VAL A 19 18.14 -18.33 -1.47
N ALA A 20 16.92 -18.36 -2.03
CA ALA A 20 16.64 -19.18 -3.20
C ALA A 20 16.95 -18.48 -4.52
N GLN A 21 16.55 -17.22 -4.68
CA GLN A 21 16.76 -16.49 -5.93
C GLN A 21 18.19 -15.95 -6.09
N GLN A 22 18.74 -15.37 -5.03
CA GLN A 22 20.06 -14.74 -5.11
C GLN A 22 21.23 -15.70 -4.84
N ARG A 23 20.95 -16.97 -4.49
CA ARG A 23 21.97 -17.97 -4.09
C ARG A 23 22.97 -17.38 -3.08
N ASN A 24 22.47 -16.61 -2.12
CA ASN A 24 23.30 -15.90 -1.16
C ASN A 24 23.82 -16.88 -0.09
N ASP A 25 25.07 -17.31 -0.25
CA ASP A 25 25.72 -18.27 0.66
C ASP A 25 25.90 -17.68 2.07
N GLU A 26 26.06 -16.37 2.19
CA GLU A 26 26.13 -15.71 3.49
C GLU A 26 24.79 -15.76 4.23
N ALA A 27 23.68 -15.48 3.55
CA ALA A 27 22.34 -15.60 4.15
C ALA A 27 22.03 -17.05 4.56
N ARG A 28 22.48 -18.04 3.77
CA ARG A 28 22.39 -19.46 4.15
C ARG A 28 23.19 -19.79 5.41
N ARG A 29 24.42 -19.29 5.49
CA ARG A 29 25.27 -19.47 6.69
C ARG A 29 24.62 -18.86 7.92
N LEU A 30 24.13 -17.61 7.83
CA LEU A 30 23.45 -16.91 8.93
C LEU A 30 22.18 -17.65 9.39
N LEU A 31 21.45 -18.29 8.47
CA LEU A 31 20.30 -19.15 8.81
C LEU A 31 20.72 -20.39 9.58
N LEU A 32 21.82 -21.05 9.14
CA LEU A 32 22.35 -22.21 9.81
C LEU A 32 22.89 -21.91 11.23
N GLU A 33 23.50 -20.74 11.38
CA GLU A 33 23.98 -20.18 12.65
C GLU A 33 22.85 -19.68 13.56
N ARG A 34 21.57 -19.81 13.17
CA ARG A 34 20.38 -19.32 13.87
C ARG A 34 20.43 -17.82 14.17
N ASN A 35 20.97 -17.04 13.26
CA ASN A 35 21.00 -15.59 13.40
C ASN A 35 19.58 -15.03 13.42
N ILE A 36 19.24 -14.25 14.46
CA ILE A 36 17.89 -13.71 14.71
C ILE A 36 17.38 -12.90 13.52
N ALA A 37 18.24 -12.14 12.83
CA ALA A 37 17.86 -11.33 11.69
C ALA A 37 17.33 -12.12 10.48
N VAL A 38 17.66 -13.42 10.40
CA VAL A 38 17.28 -14.31 9.29
C VAL A 38 16.29 -15.39 9.73
N SER A 39 16.25 -15.74 11.03
CA SER A 39 15.35 -16.75 11.58
C SER A 39 13.86 -16.39 11.41
N ASP A 40 13.51 -15.13 11.64
CA ASP A 40 12.15 -14.63 11.47
C ASP A 40 11.67 -14.75 10.01
N SER A 41 12.59 -14.67 9.05
CA SER A 41 12.29 -14.85 7.63
C SER A 41 11.86 -16.28 7.32
N LYS A 42 12.44 -17.28 7.97
CA LYS A 42 12.06 -18.68 7.78
C LYS A 42 10.68 -18.98 8.36
N THR A 43 10.43 -18.56 9.59
CA THR A 43 9.11 -18.72 10.24
C THR A 43 8.00 -18.05 9.43
N SER A 44 8.23 -16.79 8.98
CA SER A 44 7.29 -16.08 8.13
C SER A 44 7.04 -16.77 6.79
N ARG A 45 8.05 -17.44 6.23
CA ARG A 45 7.91 -18.24 5.00
C ARG A 45 7.02 -19.45 5.24
N ASP A 46 7.33 -20.25 6.27
CA ASP A 46 6.62 -21.50 6.55
C ASP A 46 5.15 -21.23 6.86
N GLU A 47 4.84 -20.16 7.63
CA GLU A 47 3.47 -19.70 7.85
C GLU A 47 2.79 -19.27 6.53
N HIS A 48 3.51 -18.57 5.65
CA HIS A 48 2.98 -18.11 4.38
C HIS A 48 2.64 -19.27 3.45
N GLU A 49 3.54 -20.24 3.30
CA GLU A 49 3.34 -21.43 2.46
C GLU A 49 2.13 -22.23 2.94
N CYS A 50 2.04 -22.51 4.24
CA CYS A 50 0.92 -23.20 4.85
C CYS A 50 -0.42 -22.44 4.62
N THR A 51 -0.42 -21.11 4.76
CA THR A 51 -1.61 -20.29 4.52
C THR A 51 -2.03 -20.33 3.05
N LEU A 52 -1.08 -20.24 2.13
CA LEU A 52 -1.33 -20.29 0.70
C LEU A 52 -1.97 -21.62 0.29
N GLU A 53 -1.45 -22.75 0.80
CA GLU A 53 -2.02 -24.08 0.58
C GLU A 53 -3.46 -24.18 1.08
N GLN A 54 -3.74 -23.69 2.30
CA GLN A 54 -5.10 -23.66 2.87
C GLN A 54 -6.07 -22.84 2.02
N VAL A 55 -5.64 -21.66 1.52
CA VAL A 55 -6.45 -20.81 0.66
C VAL A 55 -6.74 -21.47 -0.67
N GLN A 56 -5.73 -22.09 -1.30
CA GLN A 56 -5.89 -22.81 -2.56
C GLN A 56 -6.81 -24.02 -2.42
N ALA A 57 -6.69 -24.78 -1.33
CA ALA A 57 -7.56 -25.91 -1.05
C ALA A 57 -9.03 -25.46 -0.87
N ALA A 58 -9.26 -24.41 -0.09
CA ALA A 58 -10.58 -23.86 0.14
C ALA A 58 -11.22 -23.31 -1.15
N LEU A 59 -10.48 -22.60 -2.00
CA LEU A 59 -10.99 -22.10 -3.27
C LEU A 59 -11.34 -23.22 -4.24
N ARG A 60 -10.56 -24.31 -4.25
CA ARG A 60 -10.89 -25.52 -5.04
C ARG A 60 -12.16 -26.21 -4.53
N GLU A 61 -12.33 -26.35 -3.22
CA GLU A 61 -13.56 -26.89 -2.59
C GLU A 61 -14.79 -26.06 -2.97
N LEU A 62 -14.63 -24.74 -3.09
CA LEU A 62 -15.71 -23.82 -3.49
C LEU A 62 -15.95 -23.78 -5.00
N GLY A 63 -15.23 -24.58 -5.79
CA GLY A 63 -15.40 -24.64 -7.25
C GLY A 63 -14.95 -23.40 -8.00
N ALA A 64 -14.09 -22.58 -7.40
CA ALA A 64 -13.58 -21.36 -8.02
C ALA A 64 -12.54 -21.64 -9.11
N GLN A 65 -12.62 -20.88 -10.21
CA GLN A 65 -11.54 -20.83 -11.22
C GLN A 65 -10.47 -19.86 -10.74
N VAL A 66 -9.31 -20.37 -10.35
CA VAL A 66 -8.24 -19.59 -9.70
C VAL A 66 -7.10 -19.34 -10.68
N GLN A 67 -6.77 -18.06 -10.87
CA GLN A 67 -5.53 -17.62 -11.50
C GLN A 67 -4.56 -17.20 -10.39
N VAL A 68 -3.43 -17.90 -10.24
CA VAL A 68 -2.39 -17.54 -9.27
C VAL A 68 -1.40 -16.56 -9.91
N VAL A 69 -1.07 -15.48 -9.18
CA VAL A 69 -0.20 -14.40 -9.65
C VAL A 69 0.83 -14.07 -8.58
N GLY A 70 2.10 -14.09 -8.94
CA GLY A 70 3.22 -13.68 -8.08
C GLY A 70 3.55 -12.19 -8.25
N ILE A 71 3.54 -11.43 -7.17
CA ILE A 71 3.92 -10.01 -7.20
C ILE A 71 5.33 -9.80 -6.62
N PRO A 72 6.02 -8.70 -7.05
CA PRO A 72 5.52 -7.54 -7.83
C PRO A 72 5.58 -7.71 -9.36
N HIS A 73 6.04 -8.82 -9.89
CA HIS A 73 6.49 -8.92 -11.29
C HIS A 73 5.42 -9.36 -12.30
N GLN A 74 4.25 -9.85 -11.86
CA GLN A 74 3.24 -10.34 -12.78
C GLN A 74 2.00 -9.43 -12.80
N PRO A 75 1.71 -8.75 -13.91
CA PRO A 75 0.45 -8.03 -14.08
C PRO A 75 -0.71 -9.03 -14.23
N PHE A 76 -1.90 -8.61 -13.81
CA PHE A 76 -3.14 -9.36 -14.01
C PHE A 76 -4.30 -8.44 -14.40
N SER A 77 -5.34 -9.00 -15.00
CA SER A 77 -6.55 -8.28 -15.36
C SER A 77 -7.69 -8.69 -14.43
N VAL A 78 -8.46 -7.72 -13.97
CA VAL A 78 -9.67 -7.95 -13.16
C VAL A 78 -10.96 -8.07 -13.99
N ARG A 79 -10.87 -8.07 -15.32
CA ARG A 79 -12.03 -8.19 -16.19
C ARG A 79 -12.73 -9.54 -16.01
N GLY A 80 -13.98 -9.52 -15.56
CA GLY A 80 -14.77 -10.72 -15.28
C GLY A 80 -14.28 -11.52 -14.06
N VAL A 81 -13.49 -10.90 -13.18
CA VAL A 81 -13.04 -11.47 -11.89
C VAL A 81 -14.07 -11.16 -10.82
N SER A 82 -14.52 -12.17 -10.09
CA SER A 82 -15.49 -12.04 -9.01
C SER A 82 -14.83 -11.53 -7.73
N LEU A 83 -13.57 -11.90 -7.49
CA LEU A 83 -12.83 -11.58 -6.27
C LEU A 83 -11.31 -11.63 -6.52
N VAL A 84 -10.60 -10.63 -5.99
CA VAL A 84 -9.14 -10.69 -5.84
C VAL A 84 -8.82 -11.07 -4.40
N VAL A 85 -8.11 -12.17 -4.20
CA VAL A 85 -7.64 -12.64 -2.90
C VAL A 85 -6.13 -12.40 -2.81
N THR A 86 -5.68 -11.67 -1.79
CA THR A 86 -4.24 -11.48 -1.56
C THR A 86 -3.80 -12.30 -0.36
N VAL A 87 -2.79 -13.15 -0.52
CA VAL A 87 -2.15 -13.93 0.56
C VAL A 87 -0.79 -13.33 0.87
N GLY A 88 -0.71 -12.68 2.03
CA GLY A 88 0.48 -11.92 2.44
C GLY A 88 0.15 -10.92 3.54
N GLY A 89 0.97 -9.87 3.65
CA GLY A 89 0.70 -8.71 4.51
C GLY A 89 0.13 -7.53 3.71
N ASP A 90 0.15 -6.35 4.33
CA ASP A 90 -0.35 -5.11 3.73
C ASP A 90 0.33 -4.75 2.41
N GLY A 91 1.65 -4.97 2.30
CA GLY A 91 2.40 -4.73 1.06
C GLY A 91 1.91 -5.56 -0.14
N THR A 92 1.43 -6.79 0.09
CA THR A 92 0.86 -7.64 -0.95
C THR A 92 -0.46 -7.07 -1.47
N LEU A 93 -1.33 -6.61 -0.57
CA LEU A 93 -2.58 -5.98 -0.94
C LEU A 93 -2.34 -4.64 -1.65
N LEU A 94 -1.42 -3.81 -1.15
CA LEU A 94 -1.06 -2.54 -1.79
C LEU A 94 -0.60 -2.75 -3.24
N ALA A 95 0.32 -3.69 -3.47
CA ALA A 95 0.80 -3.97 -4.82
C ALA A 95 -0.33 -4.50 -5.74
N ALA A 96 -1.20 -5.39 -5.24
CA ALA A 96 -2.35 -5.89 -6.00
C ALA A 96 -3.38 -4.78 -6.28
N SER A 97 -3.57 -3.83 -5.37
CA SER A 97 -4.58 -2.77 -5.47
C SER A 97 -4.40 -1.86 -6.69
N HIS A 98 -3.17 -1.71 -7.18
CA HIS A 98 -2.88 -0.94 -8.40
C HIS A 98 -3.53 -1.52 -9.66
N GLN A 99 -3.85 -2.81 -9.66
CA GLN A 99 -4.50 -3.49 -10.80
C GLN A 99 -6.01 -3.66 -10.60
N CYS A 100 -6.51 -3.44 -9.37
CA CYS A 100 -7.94 -3.54 -9.05
C CYS A 100 -8.68 -2.25 -9.41
N ASP A 101 -9.79 -2.37 -10.12
CA ASP A 101 -10.70 -1.25 -10.41
C ASP A 101 -11.62 -0.93 -9.21
N ALA A 102 -12.64 -0.07 -9.46
CA ALA A 102 -13.60 0.32 -8.43
C ALA A 102 -14.71 -0.73 -8.18
N HIS A 103 -14.78 -1.78 -8.99
CA HIS A 103 -15.89 -2.74 -8.97
C HIS A 103 -15.47 -4.11 -8.42
N THR A 104 -14.20 -4.48 -8.60
CA THR A 104 -13.69 -5.77 -8.16
C THR A 104 -13.32 -5.73 -6.68
N PRO A 105 -14.00 -6.50 -5.81
CA PRO A 105 -13.67 -6.55 -4.40
C PRO A 105 -12.32 -7.24 -4.16
N VAL A 106 -11.63 -6.80 -3.11
CA VAL A 106 -10.33 -7.35 -2.69
C VAL A 106 -10.44 -7.89 -1.27
N LEU A 107 -9.95 -9.11 -1.05
CA LEU A 107 -9.88 -9.74 0.26
C LEU A 107 -8.43 -10.02 0.63
N GLY A 108 -7.92 -9.35 1.65
CA GLY A 108 -6.59 -9.63 2.20
C GLY A 108 -6.62 -10.75 3.23
N ILE A 109 -5.71 -11.70 3.11
CA ILE A 109 -5.48 -12.77 4.08
C ILE A 109 -4.07 -12.61 4.63
N ASN A 110 -3.94 -12.28 5.93
CA ASN A 110 -2.63 -12.17 6.57
C ASN A 110 -2.00 -13.54 6.68
N SER A 111 -0.97 -13.80 5.90
CA SER A 111 -0.35 -15.13 5.80
C SER A 111 0.65 -15.43 6.90
N ALA A 112 1.18 -14.42 7.60
CA ALA A 112 2.15 -14.58 8.67
C ALA A 112 1.76 -13.68 9.86
N PRO A 113 0.69 -14.02 10.59
CA PRO A 113 0.16 -13.17 11.66
C PRO A 113 1.07 -13.08 12.89
N SER A 114 2.08 -13.92 13.01
CA SER A 114 3.10 -13.84 14.06
C SER A 114 4.07 -12.67 13.83
N THR A 115 4.33 -12.31 12.57
CA THR A 115 5.35 -11.31 12.19
C THR A 115 4.76 -10.09 11.49
N SER A 116 3.48 -10.11 11.11
CA SER A 116 2.80 -9.05 10.35
C SER A 116 1.49 -8.63 10.99
N VAL A 117 1.23 -7.33 11.03
CA VAL A 117 -0.03 -6.77 11.57
C VAL A 117 -1.22 -7.05 10.64
N GLY A 118 -1.03 -6.97 9.32
CA GLY A 118 -2.08 -7.15 8.32
C GLY A 118 -3.23 -6.15 8.48
N PHE A 119 -2.92 -4.86 8.42
CA PHE A 119 -3.88 -3.77 8.64
C PHE A 119 -5.04 -3.80 7.65
N PHE A 120 -4.77 -4.13 6.38
CA PHE A 120 -5.78 -4.28 5.33
C PHE A 120 -6.28 -5.72 5.16
N CYS A 121 -5.78 -6.67 5.95
CA CYS A 121 -6.21 -8.06 5.86
C CYS A 121 -7.49 -8.29 6.66
N GLY A 122 -8.57 -8.71 6.00
CA GLY A 122 -9.84 -9.05 6.60
C GLY A 122 -9.84 -10.43 7.27
N LEU A 123 -8.99 -11.34 6.81
CA LEU A 123 -8.90 -12.72 7.28
C LEU A 123 -7.48 -13.11 7.75
N LYS A 124 -7.45 -14.24 8.47
CA LYS A 124 -6.26 -14.98 8.89
C LYS A 124 -6.47 -16.46 8.57
N PRO A 125 -5.41 -17.29 8.46
CA PRO A 125 -5.55 -18.75 8.39
C PRO A 125 -6.30 -19.30 9.59
N GLY A 126 -7.01 -20.42 9.42
CA GLY A 126 -7.73 -21.09 10.49
C GLY A 126 -9.01 -21.80 10.05
N ARG A 127 -9.67 -22.45 11.01
CA ARG A 127 -10.82 -23.36 10.77
C ARG A 127 -11.99 -22.74 9.99
N ARG A 128 -12.17 -21.42 10.05
CA ARG A 128 -13.29 -20.71 9.36
C ARG A 128 -12.90 -20.16 7.99
N LEU A 129 -11.68 -20.44 7.49
CA LEU A 129 -11.18 -19.84 6.26
C LEU A 129 -12.09 -20.16 5.07
N CYS A 130 -12.45 -21.43 4.85
CA CYS A 130 -13.32 -21.83 3.75
C CYS A 130 -14.72 -21.18 3.84
N ALA A 131 -15.34 -21.18 5.03
CA ALA A 131 -16.63 -20.53 5.23
C ALA A 131 -16.59 -19.00 4.96
N ASN A 132 -15.51 -18.34 5.38
CA ASN A 132 -15.33 -16.91 5.12
C ASN A 132 -15.09 -16.63 3.63
N LEU A 133 -14.33 -17.45 2.93
CA LEU A 133 -14.13 -17.33 1.47
C LEU A 133 -15.46 -17.55 0.72
N ARG A 134 -16.28 -18.48 1.16
CA ARG A 134 -17.64 -18.67 0.63
C ARG A 134 -18.47 -17.40 0.77
N GLN A 135 -18.53 -16.79 1.97
CA GLN A 135 -19.25 -15.52 2.19
C GLN A 135 -18.72 -14.40 1.29
N ALA A 136 -17.40 -14.34 1.06
CA ALA A 136 -16.82 -13.34 0.17
C ALA A 136 -17.25 -13.55 -1.28
N LEU A 137 -17.25 -14.79 -1.78
CA LEU A 137 -17.66 -15.14 -3.14
C LEU A 137 -19.17 -14.94 -3.37
N GLU A 138 -20.00 -15.14 -2.34
CA GLU A 138 -21.45 -14.93 -2.35
C GLU A 138 -21.83 -13.46 -2.18
N GLY A 139 -20.87 -12.54 -1.95
CA GLY A 139 -21.12 -11.11 -1.71
C GLY A 139 -21.69 -10.81 -0.31
N ASN A 140 -21.65 -11.76 0.61
CA ASN A 140 -22.21 -11.65 1.97
C ASN A 140 -21.21 -11.09 3.00
N MET A 141 -19.94 -10.87 2.60
CA MET A 141 -18.92 -10.33 3.49
C MET A 141 -18.98 -8.79 3.50
N PRO A 142 -18.96 -8.15 4.70
CA PRO A 142 -18.90 -6.70 4.79
C PRO A 142 -17.72 -6.09 4.04
N SER A 143 -17.96 -4.98 3.35
CA SER A 143 -16.98 -4.26 2.54
C SER A 143 -16.80 -2.84 3.05
N VAL A 144 -15.57 -2.34 2.99
CA VAL A 144 -15.24 -0.92 3.21
C VAL A 144 -14.65 -0.33 1.94
N ALA A 145 -15.26 0.75 1.46
CA ALA A 145 -14.75 1.53 0.34
C ALA A 145 -13.63 2.47 0.82
N LEU A 146 -12.40 2.19 0.43
CA LEU A 146 -11.23 3.00 0.74
C LEU A 146 -10.99 4.02 -0.37
N ALA A 147 -10.89 5.30 0.00
CA ALA A 147 -10.52 6.36 -0.93
C ALA A 147 -9.08 6.12 -1.43
N ARG A 148 -8.85 6.37 -2.72
CA ARG A 148 -7.53 6.33 -3.35
C ARG A 148 -7.15 7.72 -3.87
N MET A 149 -5.88 7.88 -4.20
CA MET A 149 -5.34 9.14 -4.73
C MET A 149 -5.03 9.00 -6.21
N GLU A 150 -5.42 10.01 -6.98
CA GLU A 150 -5.00 10.22 -8.37
C GLU A 150 -3.73 11.09 -8.37
N VAL A 151 -2.75 10.68 -9.19
CA VAL A 151 -1.49 11.39 -9.41
C VAL A 151 -1.32 11.69 -10.88
N ARG A 152 -1.04 12.96 -11.20
CA ARG A 152 -0.70 13.40 -12.56
C ARG A 152 0.65 14.09 -12.58
N LEU A 153 1.44 13.77 -13.59
CA LEU A 153 2.69 14.45 -13.93
C LEU A 153 2.45 15.32 -15.17
N ASN A 154 2.55 16.63 -15.03
CA ASN A 154 2.11 17.61 -16.02
C ASN A 154 0.63 17.39 -16.38
N ARG A 155 0.33 16.93 -17.59
CA ARG A 155 -1.04 16.57 -18.03
C ARG A 155 -1.27 15.06 -18.05
N ARG A 156 -0.18 14.24 -17.96
CA ARG A 156 -0.24 12.79 -18.05
C ARG A 156 -0.73 12.19 -16.73
N LEU A 157 -1.68 11.28 -16.82
CA LEU A 157 -2.08 10.44 -15.69
C LEU A 157 -0.97 9.42 -15.39
N ILE A 158 -0.53 9.37 -14.15
CA ILE A 158 0.43 8.39 -13.64
C ILE A 158 -0.29 7.21 -12.99
N SER A 159 -1.18 7.51 -12.03
CA SER A 159 -1.99 6.51 -11.35
C SER A 159 -3.30 7.12 -10.84
N ARG A 160 -4.37 6.32 -10.77
CA ARG A 160 -5.61 6.63 -10.03
C ARG A 160 -5.76 5.78 -8.78
N ARG A 161 -4.77 4.95 -8.46
CA ARG A 161 -4.97 3.81 -7.55
C ARG A 161 -3.97 3.79 -6.40
N VAL A 162 -3.41 4.95 -6.04
CA VAL A 162 -2.54 5.06 -4.86
C VAL A 162 -3.41 4.93 -3.60
N LEU A 163 -3.13 3.91 -2.79
CA LEU A 163 -3.94 3.54 -1.63
C LEU A 163 -3.33 4.00 -0.30
N ASN A 164 -2.01 3.93 -0.17
CA ASN A 164 -1.32 4.31 1.07
C ASN A 164 -0.78 5.74 0.97
N GLU A 165 0.26 5.93 0.21
CA GLU A 165 0.89 7.25 0.06
C GLU A 165 1.81 7.34 -1.16
N ALA A 166 2.14 8.58 -1.51
CA ALA A 166 3.25 8.90 -2.38
C ALA A 166 4.36 9.60 -1.59
N LEU A 167 5.61 9.19 -1.80
CA LEU A 167 6.80 9.89 -1.37
C LEU A 167 7.40 10.66 -2.53
N PHE A 168 7.54 11.98 -2.39
CA PHE A 168 8.32 12.80 -3.29
C PHE A 168 9.61 13.25 -2.59
N CYS A 169 10.76 13.02 -3.21
CA CYS A 169 12.05 13.41 -2.65
C CYS A 169 13.12 13.57 -3.75
N HIS A 170 14.29 14.10 -3.37
CA HIS A 170 15.48 14.01 -4.19
C HIS A 170 15.87 12.54 -4.45
N ALA A 171 16.48 12.25 -5.61
CA ALA A 171 16.92 10.88 -5.94
C ALA A 171 17.93 10.34 -4.92
N SER A 172 18.85 11.20 -4.45
CA SER A 172 19.74 10.90 -3.31
C SER A 172 19.06 11.25 -1.98
N PRO A 173 18.91 10.31 -1.03
CA PRO A 173 18.31 10.59 0.27
C PRO A 173 19.11 11.56 1.14
N ALA A 174 20.42 11.76 0.85
CA ALA A 174 21.28 12.71 1.54
C ALA A 174 21.14 14.16 1.02
N ALA A 175 20.47 14.36 -0.11
CA ALA A 175 20.31 15.68 -0.70
C ALA A 175 19.00 16.34 -0.30
N THR A 176 19.02 17.67 -0.19
CA THR A 176 17.83 18.46 0.15
C THR A 176 16.85 18.50 -1.01
N SER A 177 15.61 18.12 -0.76
CA SER A 177 14.51 18.27 -1.70
C SER A 177 14.03 19.72 -1.75
N ARG A 178 13.88 20.26 -2.96
CA ARG A 178 13.47 21.65 -3.23
C ARG A 178 12.28 21.65 -4.19
N TYR A 179 11.19 22.26 -3.78
CA TYR A 179 9.95 22.29 -4.55
C TYR A 179 9.06 23.48 -4.13
N ILE A 180 8.06 23.80 -4.95
CA ILE A 180 7.02 24.76 -4.61
C ILE A 180 5.72 23.99 -4.40
N VAL A 181 5.03 24.24 -3.30
CA VAL A 181 3.69 23.72 -3.03
C VAL A 181 2.66 24.79 -3.38
N GLN A 182 1.61 24.38 -4.10
CA GLN A 182 0.47 25.23 -4.43
C GLN A 182 -0.82 24.60 -3.89
N ILE A 183 -1.59 25.37 -3.12
CA ILE A 183 -2.91 25.01 -2.62
C ILE A 183 -3.85 26.21 -2.87
N GLY A 184 -4.84 26.01 -3.72
CA GLY A 184 -5.67 27.12 -4.21
C GLY A 184 -4.81 28.20 -4.85
N LYS A 185 -4.92 29.45 -4.34
CA LYS A 185 -4.09 30.59 -4.77
C LYS A 185 -2.77 30.73 -4.01
N GLY A 186 -2.55 29.94 -2.95
CA GLY A 186 -1.34 30.00 -2.11
C GLY A 186 -0.18 29.26 -2.73
N LEU A 187 1.00 29.89 -2.73
CA LEU A 187 2.28 29.31 -3.14
C LEU A 187 3.28 29.39 -1.98
N GLU A 188 4.08 28.35 -1.79
CA GLU A 188 5.13 28.33 -0.78
C GLU A 188 6.35 27.52 -1.27
N ASN A 189 7.55 28.08 -1.13
CA ASN A 189 8.80 27.38 -1.41
C ASN A 189 9.20 26.49 -0.24
N HIS A 190 9.54 25.24 -0.52
CA HIS A 190 9.94 24.26 0.47
C HIS A 190 11.39 23.79 0.26
N LYS A 191 12.09 23.59 1.39
CA LYS A 191 13.33 22.82 1.52
C LYS A 191 13.12 21.79 2.61
N SER A 192 13.38 20.51 2.32
CA SER A 192 13.10 19.43 3.28
C SER A 192 13.73 18.13 2.77
N SER A 193 13.51 17.01 3.46
CA SER A 193 13.79 15.68 2.90
C SER A 193 12.67 15.14 1.99
N GLY A 194 11.79 16.01 1.51
CA GLY A 194 10.64 15.66 0.69
C GLY A 194 9.33 15.70 1.47
N PHE A 195 8.31 15.04 0.94
CA PHE A 195 7.00 14.98 1.59
C PHE A 195 6.30 13.64 1.33
N TRP A 196 5.39 13.31 2.25
CA TRP A 196 4.38 12.27 2.07
C TRP A 196 3.04 12.90 1.72
N ILE A 197 2.30 12.28 0.79
CA ILE A 197 0.90 12.62 0.53
C ILE A 197 0.12 11.34 0.23
N GLY A 198 -1.07 11.22 0.81
CA GLY A 198 -1.90 10.04 0.56
C GLY A 198 -3.29 10.13 1.18
N PRO A 199 -4.16 9.18 0.87
CA PRO A 199 -5.51 9.09 1.43
C PRO A 199 -5.49 8.58 2.88
N ALA A 200 -6.68 8.47 3.46
CA ALA A 200 -6.88 8.06 4.84
C ALA A 200 -6.30 6.68 5.17
N ALA A 201 -6.31 5.76 4.21
CA ALA A 201 -5.77 4.41 4.40
C ALA A 201 -4.30 4.41 4.81
N GLY A 202 -3.47 5.31 4.21
CA GLY A 202 -2.05 5.48 4.54
C GLY A 202 -1.77 6.33 5.78
N SER A 203 -2.81 6.91 6.41
CA SER A 203 -2.60 7.86 7.52
C SER A 203 -2.04 7.22 8.80
N THR A 204 -2.02 5.91 8.91
CA THR A 204 -1.42 5.14 10.02
C THR A 204 0.01 4.68 9.74
N ALA A 205 0.50 4.88 8.51
CA ALA A 205 1.82 4.45 8.04
C ALA A 205 2.85 5.62 8.10
N ALA A 206 3.66 5.78 7.07
CA ALA A 206 4.74 6.77 7.01
C ALA A 206 4.28 8.22 7.24
N GLN A 207 3.05 8.57 6.82
CA GLN A 207 2.46 9.87 7.10
C GLN A 207 2.35 10.14 8.61
N HIS A 208 1.93 9.14 9.41
CA HIS A 208 1.85 9.27 10.86
C HIS A 208 3.23 9.46 11.50
N SER A 209 4.21 8.65 11.08
CA SER A 209 5.58 8.76 11.55
C SER A 209 6.21 10.13 11.25
N ALA A 210 5.80 10.79 10.16
CA ALA A 210 6.20 12.15 9.83
C ALA A 210 5.38 13.24 10.57
N GLY A 211 4.55 12.87 11.55
CA GLY A 211 3.75 13.78 12.35
C GLY A 211 2.37 14.09 11.75
N GLY A 212 1.91 13.32 10.80
CA GLY A 212 0.54 13.38 10.26
C GLY A 212 -0.49 12.90 11.28
N LYS A 213 -1.76 13.23 11.02
CA LYS A 213 -2.91 12.79 11.83
C LYS A 213 -3.43 11.46 11.31
N ILE A 214 -3.86 10.57 12.20
CA ILE A 214 -4.62 9.38 11.84
C ILE A 214 -6.03 9.82 11.42
N LEU A 215 -6.40 9.51 10.17
CA LEU A 215 -7.71 9.83 9.62
C LEU A 215 -8.65 8.61 9.73
N PRO A 216 -9.97 8.81 9.90
CA PRO A 216 -10.92 7.74 9.74
C PRO A 216 -10.76 7.06 8.38
N MET A 217 -10.77 5.73 8.32
CA MET A 217 -10.48 4.94 7.13
C MET A 217 -11.41 5.28 5.94
N THR A 218 -12.64 5.71 6.22
CA THR A 218 -13.63 6.15 5.24
C THR A 218 -13.53 7.63 4.87
N SER A 219 -12.53 8.36 5.38
CA SER A 219 -12.38 9.80 5.09
C SER A 219 -12.03 10.03 3.63
N LYS A 220 -12.77 10.94 3.01
CA LYS A 220 -12.52 11.43 1.65
C LYS A 220 -11.61 12.66 1.66
N ARG A 221 -10.40 12.50 2.21
CA ARG A 221 -9.38 13.54 2.27
C ARG A 221 -8.01 12.94 1.99
N LEU A 222 -7.15 13.73 1.33
CA LEU A 222 -5.72 13.44 1.29
C LEU A 222 -5.04 14.22 2.41
N GLN A 223 -3.99 13.65 2.96
CA GLN A 223 -3.11 14.31 3.90
C GLN A 223 -1.73 14.49 3.27
N PHE A 224 -1.25 15.73 3.28
CA PHE A 224 0.10 16.11 2.90
C PHE A 224 0.91 16.39 4.16
N VAL A 225 2.13 15.84 4.25
CA VAL A 225 3.03 16.01 5.40
C VAL A 225 4.47 16.18 4.89
N VAL A 226 5.10 17.29 5.25
CA VAL A 226 6.50 17.57 4.91
C VAL A 226 7.43 16.77 5.83
N ARG A 227 8.46 16.16 5.24
CA ARG A 227 9.51 15.46 5.98
C ARG A 227 10.64 16.43 6.31
N GLU A 228 11.09 16.43 7.57
CA GLU A 228 12.23 17.20 8.06
C GLU A 228 12.30 18.60 7.40
N PRO A 229 11.32 19.49 7.65
CA PRO A 229 11.29 20.80 7.03
C PRO A 229 12.47 21.66 7.49
N TYR A 230 13.20 22.24 6.54
CA TYR A 230 14.26 23.20 6.82
C TYR A 230 13.72 24.61 6.69
N THR A 231 13.71 25.36 7.81
CA THR A 231 13.33 26.77 7.84
C THR A 231 14.38 27.54 8.65
N LEU A 232 14.90 28.63 8.09
CA LEU A 232 15.82 29.53 8.82
C LEU A 232 15.08 30.38 9.84
N THR A 233 13.87 30.76 9.52
CA THR A 233 13.03 31.63 10.39
C THR A 233 11.57 31.24 10.22
N GLY A 234 10.96 30.75 11.29
CA GLY A 234 9.52 30.51 11.33
C GLY A 234 9.07 29.10 10.93
N ARG A 235 7.77 28.96 10.68
CA ARG A 235 7.12 27.68 10.34
C ARG A 235 6.60 27.72 8.91
N LEU A 236 6.67 26.59 8.20
CA LEU A 236 5.99 26.42 6.92
C LEU A 236 4.46 26.48 7.13
N ARG A 237 3.78 27.30 6.34
CA ARG A 237 2.32 27.40 6.32
C ARG A 237 1.70 26.09 5.85
N PHE A 238 2.31 25.45 4.85
CA PHE A 238 1.85 24.20 4.26
C PHE A 238 2.68 22.98 4.73
N SER A 239 3.11 22.94 6.00
CA SER A 239 3.84 21.78 6.53
C SER A 239 2.99 20.52 6.68
N ARG A 240 1.71 20.70 7.00
CA ARG A 240 0.67 19.65 7.13
C ARG A 240 -0.65 20.18 6.63
N VAL A 241 -1.22 19.54 5.60
CA VAL A 241 -2.45 20.01 4.96
C VAL A 241 -3.38 18.85 4.67
N LEU A 242 -4.68 19.08 4.85
CA LEU A 242 -5.74 18.18 4.40
C LEU A 242 -6.35 18.74 3.11
N VAL A 243 -6.24 17.97 2.02
CA VAL A 243 -6.87 18.27 0.74
C VAL A 243 -8.25 17.62 0.72
N ARG A 244 -9.29 18.39 0.46
CA ARG A 244 -10.69 17.94 0.45
C ARG A 244 -11.07 17.32 -0.89
N GLU A 245 -12.16 16.59 -0.91
CA GLU A 245 -12.80 16.14 -2.16
C GLU A 245 -13.10 17.35 -3.07
N GLY A 246 -12.78 17.24 -4.35
CA GLY A 246 -12.88 18.34 -5.32
C GLY A 246 -11.64 19.25 -5.41
N ASP A 247 -10.83 19.32 -4.35
CA ASP A 247 -9.60 20.10 -4.33
C ASP A 247 -8.40 19.28 -4.85
N SER A 248 -7.29 19.98 -5.08
CA SER A 248 -6.02 19.35 -5.42
C SER A 248 -4.84 20.10 -4.81
N LEU A 249 -3.77 19.34 -4.52
CA LEU A 249 -2.48 19.90 -4.18
C LEU A 249 -1.56 19.78 -5.41
N VAL A 250 -0.84 20.86 -5.72
CA VAL A 250 0.09 20.89 -6.84
C VAL A 250 1.50 21.14 -6.31
N VAL A 251 2.48 20.42 -6.89
CA VAL A 251 3.89 20.59 -6.57
C VAL A 251 4.66 20.85 -7.85
N TYR A 252 5.54 21.85 -7.82
CA TYR A 252 6.49 22.13 -8.89
C TYR A 252 7.89 21.71 -8.44
N ASN A 253 8.50 20.80 -9.18
CA ASN A 253 9.85 20.32 -8.88
C ASN A 253 10.90 21.38 -9.23
N LYS A 254 11.85 21.60 -8.31
CA LYS A 254 13.00 22.53 -8.49
C LYS A 254 14.35 21.80 -8.54
N MET A 255 14.32 20.46 -8.61
CA MET A 255 15.53 19.64 -8.61
C MET A 255 15.78 19.06 -10.00
N SER A 256 17.05 18.81 -10.33
CA SER A 256 17.44 18.07 -11.53
C SER A 256 17.03 16.60 -11.43
N GLU A 257 17.16 16.03 -10.24
CA GLU A 257 16.92 14.61 -9.96
C GLU A 257 15.93 14.46 -8.81
N ALA A 258 14.69 14.21 -9.14
CA ALA A 258 13.65 13.90 -8.15
C ALA A 258 12.95 12.59 -8.48
N LYS A 259 12.43 11.93 -7.45
CA LYS A 259 11.68 10.69 -7.57
C LYS A 259 10.34 10.81 -6.86
N LEU A 260 9.35 10.12 -7.41
CA LEU A 260 8.06 9.91 -6.81
C LEU A 260 7.84 8.40 -6.66
N PHE A 261 7.67 7.94 -5.43
CA PHE A 261 7.38 6.55 -5.09
C PHE A 261 5.90 6.43 -4.73
N LEU A 262 5.20 5.44 -5.27
CA LEU A 262 3.77 5.21 -5.02
C LEU A 262 3.58 3.86 -4.30
N ASP A 263 2.95 3.88 -3.12
CA ASP A 263 2.63 2.70 -2.31
C ASP A 263 3.83 1.76 -2.08
N GLY A 264 5.01 2.32 -1.85
CA GLY A 264 6.23 1.58 -1.60
C GLY A 264 7.31 1.75 -2.67
N PRO A 265 8.37 0.91 -2.67
CA PRO A 265 9.58 1.13 -3.45
C PRO A 265 9.49 0.67 -4.91
N HIS A 266 8.47 -0.10 -5.29
CA HIS A 266 8.44 -0.77 -6.60
C HIS A 266 7.82 0.07 -7.72
N TYR A 267 6.96 1.03 -7.40
CA TYR A 267 6.37 1.93 -8.40
C TYR A 267 7.02 3.31 -8.29
N VAL A 268 8.03 3.54 -9.12
CA VAL A 268 8.89 4.73 -9.08
C VAL A 268 8.77 5.51 -10.38
N VAL A 269 8.65 6.83 -10.26
CA VAL A 269 8.60 7.77 -11.39
C VAL A 269 9.70 8.80 -11.23
N ASP A 270 10.54 8.97 -12.24
CA ASP A 270 11.52 10.05 -12.30
C ASP A 270 10.82 11.37 -12.64
N ILE A 271 11.18 12.40 -11.89
CA ILE A 271 10.56 13.72 -11.98
C ILE A 271 11.61 14.75 -12.39
N GLY A 272 11.55 15.19 -13.63
CA GLY A 272 12.47 16.19 -14.18
C GLY A 272 12.26 17.60 -13.61
N PRO A 273 13.21 18.53 -13.87
CA PRO A 273 13.14 19.91 -13.42
C PRO A 273 11.94 20.65 -14.03
N GLY A 274 11.28 21.51 -13.23
CA GLY A 274 10.10 22.25 -13.63
C GLY A 274 8.81 21.41 -13.76
N ALA A 275 8.87 20.10 -13.59
CA ALA A 275 7.72 19.22 -13.69
C ALA A 275 6.66 19.56 -12.64
N ARG A 276 5.39 19.48 -13.06
CA ARG A 276 4.21 19.78 -12.26
C ARG A 276 3.54 18.47 -11.85
N LEU A 277 3.52 18.17 -10.56
CA LEU A 277 2.76 17.06 -9.96
C LEU A 277 1.42 17.59 -9.44
N ARG A 278 0.33 16.86 -9.72
CA ARG A 278 -0.98 17.15 -9.15
C ARG A 278 -1.50 15.92 -8.42
N PHE A 279 -1.97 16.12 -7.21
CA PHE A 279 -2.55 15.11 -6.34
C PHE A 279 -3.99 15.48 -6.02
N SER A 280 -4.92 14.57 -6.25
CA SER A 280 -6.35 14.72 -5.93
C SER A 280 -6.95 13.39 -5.51
N LEU A 281 -8.13 13.39 -4.87
CA LEU A 281 -8.86 12.16 -4.65
C LEU A 281 -9.22 11.51 -5.98
N SER A 282 -9.12 10.20 -6.03
CA SER A 282 -9.53 9.39 -7.17
C SER A 282 -11.04 9.14 -7.13
N SER A 283 -11.66 9.06 -8.32
CA SER A 283 -13.02 8.57 -8.48
C SER A 283 -13.14 7.04 -8.38
N GLU A 284 -12.01 6.31 -8.30
CA GLU A 284 -11.96 4.84 -8.21
C GLU A 284 -11.62 4.40 -6.77
N PRO A 285 -12.58 4.22 -5.84
CA PRO A 285 -12.31 3.65 -4.53
C PRO A 285 -11.86 2.19 -4.64
N LEU A 286 -11.24 1.66 -3.58
CA LEU A 286 -10.97 0.23 -3.45
C LEU A 286 -11.94 -0.39 -2.45
N HIS A 287 -12.65 -1.45 -2.85
CA HIS A 287 -13.54 -2.20 -1.97
C HIS A 287 -12.78 -3.34 -1.30
N VAL A 288 -12.52 -3.21 0.01
CA VAL A 288 -11.80 -4.22 0.80
C VAL A 288 -12.78 -4.95 1.72
N LEU A 289 -12.79 -6.29 1.59
CA LEU A 289 -13.69 -7.16 2.34
C LEU A 289 -13.14 -7.51 3.73
N GLY A 290 -14.04 -7.71 4.68
CA GLY A 290 -13.75 -8.25 6.02
C GLY A 290 -13.01 -7.31 6.97
N ILE A 291 -12.69 -6.07 6.56
CA ILE A 291 -12.08 -5.07 7.44
C ILE A 291 -13.14 -4.22 8.13
N LYS A 292 -12.78 -3.59 9.26
CA LYS A 292 -13.68 -2.69 10.00
C LYS A 292 -13.33 -1.23 9.71
N ALA A 293 -14.32 -0.40 9.41
CA ALA A 293 -14.15 1.04 9.13
C ALA A 293 -13.47 1.81 10.30
N ASN A 294 -13.64 1.35 11.53
CA ASN A 294 -13.06 1.96 12.74
C ASN A 294 -11.68 1.39 13.13
N ARG A 295 -11.08 0.54 12.31
CA ARG A 295 -9.76 -0.03 12.56
C ARG A 295 -8.70 1.09 12.52
N GLY A 296 -8.11 1.42 13.64
CA GLY A 296 -7.16 2.54 13.84
C GLY A 296 -7.53 3.51 14.95
N ARG A 297 -8.78 3.48 15.46
CA ARG A 297 -9.19 4.34 16.60
C ARG A 297 -8.90 3.74 17.98
N SER A 298 -8.65 2.45 18.07
CA SER A 298 -8.37 1.80 19.36
C SER A 298 -6.91 1.41 19.48
N ARG A 299 -6.10 2.31 19.99
CA ARG A 299 -4.88 2.08 20.77
C ARG A 299 -4.08 3.37 20.90
N SER A 300 -4.66 4.39 21.50
CA SER A 300 -3.90 5.31 22.33
C SER A 300 -3.74 4.64 23.70
N GLY A 301 -2.66 3.91 23.91
CA GLY A 301 -2.40 3.34 25.20
C GLY A 301 -1.64 2.01 25.14
N ARG A 302 -0.35 2.12 25.41
CA ARG A 302 0.67 1.09 25.64
C ARG A 302 1.45 0.65 24.41
N VAL A 303 2.52 1.36 24.18
CA VAL A 303 3.77 0.81 23.65
C VAL A 303 4.42 0.06 24.82
N PRO A 304 4.85 -1.22 24.63
CA PRO A 304 5.70 -1.88 25.61
C PRO A 304 7.07 -1.23 25.65
#